data_815f989fcd18af0bdf5ebcf5eb65d38d
#
_entry.id   815f989fcd18af0bdf5ebcf5eb65d38d
#
_cell.length_a   1.000
_cell.length_b   1.000
_cell.length_c   1.000
_cell.angle_alpha   90.00
_cell.angle_beta   90.00
_cell.angle_gamma   90.00
#
_symmetry.space_group_name_H-M   'P 1'
#
loop_
_entity.id
_entity.type
_entity.pdbx_description
1 polymer ?
#
loop_
_entity_poly.entity_id
_entity_poly.type
_entity_poly.pdbx_seq_one_letter_code
_entity_poly.pdbx_strand_id
1 'polypeptide(L)'
;IFDVMEVSAVKIGMINSKENGEIIYDELLKYKAKNIVLDPVMIATSGNSLIREETKRFLVNELFKIADIITPNLDETKEIVKIILNKENIEDIDSIEKMKIYGKIIADFTKRWVLIKGGHLSNSAVDILMNKDGIYILEGEKISSNNTHGTGCSLSSAIAANLAKDYSMLDSVKKAK
;
A
#
# COMPACT_ATOMS: atom_id res chain seq x y z
N ILE A 1 18.38 -14.98 -3.55
CA ILE A 1 17.50 -15.51 -2.50
C ILE A 1 16.56 -16.55 -3.07
N PHE A 2 15.76 -16.23 -4.07
CA PHE A 2 14.76 -17.15 -4.67
C PHE A 2 15.38 -18.46 -5.23
N ASP A 3 16.66 -18.46 -5.63
CA ASP A 3 17.33 -19.66 -6.15
C ASP A 3 17.69 -20.68 -5.05
N VAL A 4 17.73 -20.25 -3.80
CA VAL A 4 18.25 -21.07 -2.69
C VAL A 4 17.28 -21.20 -1.53
N MET A 5 16.18 -20.46 -1.54
CA MET A 5 15.19 -20.42 -0.46
C MET A 5 13.79 -20.37 -1.04
N GLU A 6 12.86 -21.09 -0.42
CA GLU A 6 11.44 -20.92 -0.67
C GLU A 6 10.95 -19.63 -0.02
N VAL A 7 10.41 -18.72 -0.85
CA VAL A 7 9.89 -17.41 -0.38
C VAL A 7 8.38 -17.46 -0.35
N SER A 8 7.79 -17.44 0.82
CA SER A 8 6.33 -17.54 1.03
C SER A 8 5.62 -16.20 0.94
N ALA A 9 6.31 -15.08 1.14
CA ALA A 9 5.78 -13.72 0.95
C ALA A 9 6.90 -12.73 0.68
N VAL A 10 6.55 -11.61 0.04
CA VAL A 10 7.48 -10.52 -0.26
C VAL A 10 6.91 -9.21 0.25
N LYS A 11 7.71 -8.43 1.00
CA LYS A 11 7.36 -7.04 1.33
C LYS A 11 8.25 -6.10 0.55
N ILE A 12 7.64 -5.17 -0.16
CA ILE A 12 8.31 -4.08 -0.88
C ILE A 12 8.03 -2.78 -0.15
N GLY A 13 9.07 -2.04 0.18
CA GLY A 13 8.98 -0.70 0.75
C GLY A 13 9.37 0.37 -0.24
N MET A 14 10.15 1.35 0.20
CA MET A 14 10.60 2.45 -0.63
C MET A 14 11.49 1.97 -1.79
N ILE A 15 11.11 2.35 -3.00
CA ILE A 15 11.90 2.15 -4.23
C ILE A 15 12.31 3.54 -4.72
N ASN A 16 13.60 3.83 -4.71
CA ASN A 16 14.13 5.18 -4.97
C ASN A 16 14.25 5.53 -6.46
N SER A 17 14.29 4.54 -7.36
CA SER A 17 14.41 4.77 -8.80
C SER A 17 13.56 3.80 -9.62
N LYS A 18 13.25 4.22 -10.85
CA LYS A 18 12.51 3.39 -11.81
C LYS A 18 13.27 2.13 -12.17
N GLU A 19 14.59 2.23 -12.37
CA GLU A 19 15.45 1.11 -12.73
C GLU A 19 15.42 0.00 -11.66
N ASN A 20 15.49 0.39 -10.38
CA ASN A 20 15.34 -0.57 -9.29
C ASN A 20 13.94 -1.21 -9.28
N GLY A 21 12.91 -0.41 -9.59
CA GLY A 21 11.55 -0.91 -9.72
C GLY A 21 11.41 -1.93 -10.84
N GLU A 22 12.02 -1.68 -11.99
CA GLU A 22 12.03 -2.60 -13.16
C GLU A 22 12.72 -3.93 -12.81
N ILE A 23 13.88 -3.89 -12.16
CA ILE A 23 14.57 -5.10 -11.71
C ILE A 23 13.71 -5.91 -10.74
N ILE A 24 13.09 -5.25 -9.76
CA ILE A 24 12.20 -5.90 -8.79
C ILE A 24 11.01 -6.54 -9.52
N TYR A 25 10.39 -5.82 -10.43
CA TYR A 25 9.26 -6.30 -11.23
C TYR A 25 9.61 -7.56 -12.01
N ASP A 26 10.72 -7.54 -12.75
CA ASP A 26 11.18 -8.67 -13.58
C ASP A 26 11.51 -9.89 -12.71
N GLU A 27 12.21 -9.71 -11.59
CA GLU A 27 12.54 -10.83 -10.70
C GLU A 27 11.28 -11.43 -10.03
N LEU A 28 10.32 -10.61 -9.62
CA LEU A 28 9.06 -11.12 -9.05
C LEU A 28 8.26 -11.94 -10.05
N LEU A 29 8.22 -11.52 -11.31
CA LEU A 29 7.55 -12.27 -12.37
C LEU A 29 8.31 -13.56 -12.73
N LYS A 30 9.63 -13.49 -12.86
CA LYS A 30 10.49 -14.63 -13.15
C LYS A 30 10.33 -15.76 -12.14
N TYR A 31 10.31 -15.41 -10.85
CA TYR A 31 10.15 -16.39 -9.76
C TYR A 31 8.70 -16.67 -9.38
N LYS A 32 7.74 -16.06 -10.07
CA LYS A 32 6.29 -16.19 -9.76
C LYS A 32 6.00 -15.95 -8.28
N ALA A 33 6.62 -14.91 -7.74
CA ALA A 33 6.47 -14.54 -6.34
C ALA A 33 5.00 -14.37 -5.97
N LYS A 34 4.66 -14.76 -4.74
CA LYS A 34 3.29 -14.69 -4.19
C LYS A 34 3.27 -13.88 -2.91
N ASN A 35 2.06 -13.50 -2.47
CA ASN A 35 1.88 -12.76 -1.24
C ASN A 35 2.72 -11.47 -1.20
N ILE A 36 2.65 -10.70 -2.29
CA ILE A 36 3.42 -9.47 -2.46
C ILE A 36 2.69 -8.32 -1.78
N VAL A 37 3.27 -7.80 -0.71
CA VAL A 37 2.79 -6.62 0.03
C VAL A 37 3.63 -5.42 -0.38
N LEU A 38 3.00 -4.42 -1.01
CA LEU A 38 3.67 -3.21 -1.45
C LEU A 38 3.23 -2.01 -0.62
N ASP A 39 4.17 -1.45 0.15
CA ASP A 39 4.00 -0.20 0.89
C ASP A 39 4.56 0.95 0.02
N PRO A 40 3.70 1.78 -0.60
CA PRO A 40 4.13 2.73 -1.63
C PRO A 40 4.70 3.99 -0.99
N VAL A 41 5.85 3.87 -0.34
CA VAL A 41 6.52 5.00 0.32
C VAL A 41 6.99 6.00 -0.73
N MET A 42 6.18 7.03 -0.98
CA MET A 42 6.41 8.06 -2.01
C MET A 42 6.66 9.44 -1.41
N ILE A 43 6.14 9.68 -0.20
CA ILE A 43 6.11 10.99 0.45
C ILE A 43 6.68 10.86 1.86
N ALA A 44 7.61 11.75 2.20
CA ALA A 44 8.11 11.85 3.57
C ALA A 44 7.01 12.41 4.51
N THR A 45 7.14 12.15 5.80
CA THR A 45 6.26 12.74 6.84
C THR A 45 6.26 14.28 6.78
N SER A 46 7.31 14.89 6.23
CA SER A 46 7.40 16.33 5.99
C SER A 46 6.60 16.82 4.77
N GLY A 47 5.94 15.92 4.02
CA GLY A 47 5.20 16.25 2.79
C GLY A 47 6.06 16.30 1.52
N ASN A 48 7.38 16.14 1.62
CA ASN A 48 8.26 16.17 0.45
C ASN A 48 8.22 14.84 -0.31
N SER A 49 8.25 14.91 -1.65
CA SER A 49 8.38 13.71 -2.47
C SER A 49 9.74 13.04 -2.26
N LEU A 50 9.73 11.74 -1.97
CA LEU A 50 10.93 10.92 -1.78
C LEU A 50 11.45 10.32 -3.08
N ILE A 51 10.61 10.24 -4.11
CA ILE A 51 10.91 9.58 -5.37
C ILE A 51 10.49 10.46 -6.54
N ARG A 52 11.13 10.25 -7.70
CA ARG A 52 10.85 11.00 -8.92
C ARG A 52 9.50 10.61 -9.51
N GLU A 53 8.91 11.51 -10.31
CA GLU A 53 7.61 11.30 -10.93
C GLU A 53 7.58 10.07 -11.86
N GLU A 54 8.65 9.81 -12.60
CA GLU A 54 8.77 8.62 -13.44
C GLU A 54 8.70 7.31 -12.63
N THR A 55 9.31 7.31 -11.43
CA THR A 55 9.26 6.18 -10.51
C THR A 55 7.85 5.97 -9.96
N LYS A 56 7.16 7.06 -9.55
CA LYS A 56 5.76 6.98 -9.10
C LYS A 56 4.86 6.36 -10.17
N ARG A 57 4.99 6.84 -11.41
CA ARG A 57 4.21 6.33 -12.56
C ARG A 57 4.50 4.86 -12.83
N PHE A 58 5.75 4.44 -12.74
CA PHE A 58 6.12 3.04 -12.89
C PHE A 58 5.51 2.17 -11.78
N LEU A 59 5.59 2.59 -10.52
CA LEU A 59 4.96 1.88 -9.40
C LEU A 59 3.47 1.66 -9.64
N VAL A 60 2.74 2.73 -9.99
CA VAL A 60 1.29 2.69 -10.16
C VAL A 60 0.89 1.86 -11.39
N ASN A 61 1.60 2.01 -12.51
CA ASN A 61 1.20 1.39 -13.76
C ASN A 61 1.65 -0.06 -13.90
N GLU A 62 2.71 -0.47 -13.21
CA GLU A 62 3.30 -1.80 -13.34
C GLU A 62 3.31 -2.58 -12.03
N LEU A 63 4.07 -2.14 -11.02
CA LEU A 63 4.25 -2.90 -9.77
C LEU A 63 2.94 -3.11 -8.99
N PHE A 64 2.04 -2.14 -8.98
CA PHE A 64 0.76 -2.29 -8.29
C PHE A 64 -0.11 -3.40 -8.88
N LYS A 65 0.02 -3.69 -10.16
CA LYS A 65 -0.76 -4.74 -10.83
C LYS A 65 -0.30 -6.15 -10.48
N ILE A 66 0.92 -6.32 -10.00
CA ILE A 66 1.46 -7.62 -9.58
C ILE A 66 1.48 -7.81 -8.06
N ALA A 67 1.35 -6.72 -7.29
CA ALA A 67 1.20 -6.80 -5.83
C ALA A 67 -0.13 -7.47 -5.45
N ASP A 68 -0.18 -8.24 -4.36
CA ASP A 68 -1.43 -8.80 -3.84
C ASP A 68 -2.18 -7.78 -2.98
N ILE A 69 -1.45 -6.90 -2.30
CA ILE A 69 -2.00 -5.78 -1.53
C ILE A 69 -1.09 -4.56 -1.61
N ILE A 70 -1.71 -3.37 -1.66
CA ILE A 70 -1.07 -2.06 -1.62
C ILE A 70 -1.53 -1.35 -0.36
N THR A 71 -0.60 -0.73 0.40
CA THR A 71 -0.90 -0.15 1.73
C THR A 71 -0.62 1.35 1.81
N PRO A 72 -1.26 2.22 1.01
CA PRO A 72 -1.00 3.66 1.01
C PRO A 72 -1.55 4.34 2.27
N ASN A 73 -0.90 5.41 2.71
CA ASN A 73 -1.48 6.41 3.60
C ASN A 73 -2.37 7.39 2.80
N LEU A 74 -2.95 8.41 3.47
CA LEU A 74 -3.88 9.35 2.81
C LEU A 74 -3.18 10.18 1.71
N ASP A 75 -1.96 10.66 1.97
CA ASP A 75 -1.20 11.47 1.00
C ASP A 75 -0.75 10.63 -0.19
N GLU A 76 -0.27 9.41 0.06
CA GLU A 76 0.07 8.45 -0.98
C GLU A 76 -1.16 8.07 -1.81
N THR A 77 -2.32 7.88 -1.17
CA THR A 77 -3.59 7.62 -1.85
C THR A 77 -3.94 8.75 -2.84
N LYS A 78 -3.76 10.01 -2.42
CA LYS A 78 -3.98 11.17 -3.31
C LYS A 78 -3.03 11.12 -4.51
N GLU A 79 -1.75 10.94 -4.30
CA GLU A 79 -0.77 10.87 -5.40
C GLU A 79 -1.08 9.73 -6.39
N ILE A 80 -1.43 8.56 -5.87
CA ILE A 80 -1.82 7.41 -6.70
C ILE A 80 -3.04 7.76 -7.56
N VAL A 81 -4.08 8.34 -6.96
CA VAL A 81 -5.31 8.70 -7.68
C VAL A 81 -5.06 9.79 -8.71
N LYS A 82 -4.20 10.78 -8.42
CA LYS A 82 -3.78 11.78 -9.43
C LYS A 82 -3.17 11.11 -10.67
N ILE A 83 -2.29 10.14 -10.46
CA ILE A 83 -1.64 9.41 -11.55
C ILE A 83 -2.68 8.61 -12.35
N ILE A 84 -3.56 7.86 -11.68
CA ILE A 84 -4.57 7.01 -12.31
C ILE A 84 -5.54 7.86 -13.16
N LEU A 85 -6.00 9.00 -12.62
CA LEU A 85 -6.95 9.87 -13.28
C LEU A 85 -6.29 10.88 -14.25
N ASN A 86 -4.97 10.95 -14.28
CA ASN A 86 -4.18 11.96 -14.98
C ASN A 86 -4.64 13.38 -14.65
N LYS A 87 -4.80 13.67 -13.35
CA LYS A 87 -5.24 14.97 -12.81
C LYS A 87 -4.16 15.56 -11.90
N GLU A 88 -3.92 16.85 -12.00
CA GLU A 88 -2.96 17.54 -11.12
C GLU A 88 -3.53 17.76 -9.71
N ASN A 89 -4.83 18.04 -9.63
CA ASN A 89 -5.50 18.33 -8.37
C ASN A 89 -6.68 17.39 -8.12
N ILE A 90 -6.75 16.87 -6.91
CA ILE A 90 -7.91 16.15 -6.37
C ILE A 90 -8.19 16.67 -4.96
N GLU A 91 -9.39 16.46 -4.47
CA GLU A 91 -9.78 16.89 -3.12
C GLU A 91 -9.01 16.15 -2.03
N ASP A 92 -8.88 16.79 -0.87
CA ASP A 92 -8.28 16.17 0.30
C ASP A 92 -9.14 15.02 0.84
N ILE A 93 -8.48 14.01 1.40
CA ILE A 93 -9.16 12.88 2.03
C ILE A 93 -9.37 13.22 3.51
N ASP A 94 -10.51 13.80 3.82
CA ASP A 94 -10.89 14.28 5.15
C ASP A 94 -11.95 13.39 5.84
N SER A 95 -12.43 12.36 5.16
CA SER A 95 -13.53 11.51 5.62
C SER A 95 -13.39 10.05 5.17
N ILE A 96 -14.06 9.16 5.89
CA ILE A 96 -14.17 7.73 5.54
C ILE A 96 -14.79 7.56 4.16
N GLU A 97 -15.76 8.40 3.80
CA GLU A 97 -16.41 8.30 2.49
C GLU A 97 -15.44 8.62 1.34
N LYS A 98 -14.59 9.65 1.51
CA LYS A 98 -13.54 9.94 0.52
C LYS A 98 -12.47 8.84 0.46
N MET A 99 -12.11 8.24 1.61
CA MET A 99 -11.24 7.05 1.62
C MET A 99 -11.84 5.91 0.78
N LYS A 100 -13.14 5.63 0.92
CA LYS A 100 -13.83 4.60 0.14
C LYS A 100 -13.82 4.94 -1.36
N ILE A 101 -14.13 6.19 -1.73
CA ILE A 101 -14.15 6.63 -3.13
C ILE A 101 -12.77 6.45 -3.77
N TYR A 102 -11.73 6.97 -3.14
CA TYR A 102 -10.39 6.93 -3.71
C TYR A 102 -9.78 5.53 -3.67
N GLY A 103 -10.04 4.79 -2.61
CA GLY A 103 -9.63 3.39 -2.53
C GLY A 103 -10.29 2.53 -3.61
N LYS A 104 -11.56 2.79 -3.92
CA LYS A 104 -12.26 2.10 -5.01
C LYS A 104 -11.62 2.41 -6.36
N ILE A 105 -11.22 3.65 -6.64
CA ILE A 105 -10.50 4.01 -7.86
C ILE A 105 -9.22 3.17 -8.00
N ILE A 106 -8.44 3.06 -6.92
CA ILE A 106 -7.19 2.28 -6.93
C ILE A 106 -7.49 0.78 -7.11
N ALA A 107 -8.45 0.24 -6.35
CA ALA A 107 -8.82 -1.18 -6.43
C ALA A 107 -9.38 -1.56 -7.80
N ASP A 108 -10.19 -0.68 -8.42
CA ASP A 108 -10.73 -0.90 -9.76
C ASP A 108 -9.64 -0.83 -10.84
N PHE A 109 -8.64 0.02 -10.67
CA PHE A 109 -7.52 0.14 -11.60
C PHE A 109 -6.56 -1.04 -11.50
N THR A 110 -6.17 -1.40 -10.27
CA THR A 110 -5.15 -2.43 -10.04
C THR A 110 -5.71 -3.85 -10.05
N LYS A 111 -7.00 -4.03 -9.75
CA LYS A 111 -7.67 -5.31 -9.46
C LYS A 111 -7.08 -6.05 -8.25
N ARG A 112 -6.51 -5.29 -7.31
CA ARG A 112 -5.79 -5.80 -6.13
C ARG A 112 -6.44 -5.33 -4.83
N TRP A 113 -6.01 -5.90 -3.72
CA TRP A 113 -6.36 -5.38 -2.42
C TRP A 113 -5.69 -4.05 -2.15
N VAL A 114 -6.41 -3.15 -1.52
CA VAL A 114 -5.92 -1.82 -1.11
C VAL A 114 -6.25 -1.61 0.34
N LEU A 115 -5.24 -1.33 1.16
CA LEU A 115 -5.39 -0.92 2.55
C LEU A 115 -5.05 0.56 2.69
N ILE A 116 -6.05 1.43 2.75
CA ILE A 116 -5.82 2.86 3.03
C ILE A 116 -5.66 3.06 4.53
N LYS A 117 -4.49 3.55 4.92
CA LYS A 117 -4.16 3.86 6.32
C LYS A 117 -4.71 5.24 6.68
N GLY A 118 -5.76 5.29 7.51
CA GLY A 118 -6.46 6.54 7.86
C GLY A 118 -6.01 7.20 9.16
N GLY A 119 -4.87 6.83 9.72
CA GLY A 119 -4.37 7.31 11.01
C GLY A 119 -4.20 8.84 11.17
N HIS A 120 -4.34 9.61 10.10
CA HIS A 120 -4.33 11.08 10.10
C HIS A 120 -5.73 11.72 10.10
N LEU A 121 -6.81 10.92 10.06
CA LEU A 121 -8.14 11.46 10.30
C LEU A 121 -8.27 11.89 11.76
N SER A 122 -8.84 13.08 11.99
CA SER A 122 -8.74 13.82 13.25
C SER A 122 -9.25 13.09 14.50
N ASN A 123 -10.15 12.12 14.39
CA ASN A 123 -10.84 11.52 15.53
C ASN A 123 -10.83 9.99 15.64
N SER A 124 -10.22 9.25 14.70
CA SER A 124 -10.23 7.79 14.75
C SER A 124 -9.04 7.16 14.00
N ALA A 125 -8.51 6.04 14.52
CA ALA A 125 -7.55 5.20 13.81
C ALA A 125 -8.29 4.20 12.92
N VAL A 126 -8.94 4.71 11.86
CA VAL A 126 -9.70 3.89 10.91
C VAL A 126 -8.88 3.63 9.67
N ASP A 127 -8.68 2.36 9.33
CA ASP A 127 -8.15 1.95 8.03
C ASP A 127 -9.25 1.29 7.20
N ILE A 128 -9.14 1.36 5.89
CA ILE A 128 -10.10 0.73 4.98
C ILE A 128 -9.37 -0.28 4.11
N LEU A 129 -9.72 -1.54 4.29
CA LEU A 129 -9.29 -2.62 3.40
C LEU A 129 -10.37 -2.88 2.37
N MET A 130 -10.02 -2.90 1.09
CA MET A 130 -10.96 -3.16 0.02
C MET A 130 -10.35 -3.86 -1.19
N ASN A 131 -11.22 -4.49 -1.96
CA ASN A 131 -10.98 -4.98 -3.30
C ASN A 131 -12.24 -4.80 -4.15
N LYS A 132 -12.30 -5.45 -5.32
CA LYS A 132 -13.48 -5.40 -6.20
C LYS A 132 -14.75 -6.00 -5.56
N ASP A 133 -14.61 -6.93 -4.59
CA ASP A 133 -15.67 -7.74 -4.04
C ASP A 133 -16.23 -7.20 -2.71
N GLY A 134 -15.48 -6.34 -2.00
CA GLY A 134 -15.92 -5.83 -0.72
C GLY A 134 -15.07 -4.73 -0.12
N ILE A 135 -15.64 -4.07 0.89
CA ILE A 135 -15.04 -3.00 1.68
C ILE A 135 -15.16 -3.39 3.16
N TYR A 136 -14.04 -3.35 3.87
CA TYR A 136 -13.91 -3.64 5.28
C TYR A 136 -13.37 -2.42 6.02
N ILE A 137 -14.12 -1.91 6.98
CA ILE A 137 -13.69 -0.82 7.85
C ILE A 137 -13.01 -1.45 9.07
N LEU A 138 -11.77 -1.09 9.29
CA LEU A 138 -10.94 -1.60 10.38
C LEU A 138 -10.69 -0.48 11.39
N GLU A 139 -11.47 -0.49 12.46
CA GLU A 139 -11.30 0.44 13.57
C GLU A 139 -10.16 0.00 14.47
N GLY A 140 -9.42 0.95 15.03
CA GLY A 140 -8.37 0.72 16.01
C GLY A 140 -8.40 1.81 17.08
N GLU A 141 -7.82 1.52 18.24
CA GLU A 141 -7.62 2.54 19.26
C GLU A 141 -6.54 3.54 18.81
N LYS A 142 -6.84 4.83 18.95
CA LYS A 142 -5.85 5.87 18.69
C LYS A 142 -4.87 5.93 19.86
N ILE A 143 -3.68 5.40 19.68
CA ILE A 143 -2.60 5.51 20.65
C ILE A 143 -1.94 6.88 20.50
N SER A 144 -1.97 7.68 21.55
CA SER A 144 -1.25 8.97 21.60
C SER A 144 0.24 8.67 21.77
N SER A 145 1.00 8.79 20.70
CA SER A 145 2.47 8.59 20.71
C SER A 145 3.14 9.55 19.75
N ASN A 146 4.29 10.08 20.16
CA ASN A 146 5.18 10.86 19.29
C ASN A 146 6.08 9.95 18.41
N ASN A 147 6.11 8.63 18.69
CA ASN A 147 6.96 7.66 18.01
C ASN A 147 6.19 6.96 16.88
N THR A 148 5.76 7.73 15.87
CA THR A 148 4.98 7.20 14.72
C THR A 148 5.85 6.78 13.54
N HIS A 149 7.17 7.02 13.62
CA HIS A 149 8.09 6.69 12.54
C HIS A 149 8.23 5.18 12.35
N GLY A 150 8.10 4.70 11.11
CA GLY A 150 8.24 3.27 10.79
C GLY A 150 6.99 2.41 11.03
N THR A 151 5.90 2.96 11.59
CA THR A 151 4.66 2.19 11.85
C THR A 151 4.05 1.60 10.59
N GLY A 152 4.05 2.34 9.47
CA GLY A 152 3.57 1.85 8.18
C GLY A 152 4.40 0.66 7.66
N CYS A 153 5.74 0.77 7.75
CA CYS A 153 6.63 -0.32 7.35
C CYS A 153 6.47 -1.55 8.24
N SER A 154 6.24 -1.37 9.56
CA SER A 154 5.96 -2.47 10.49
C SER A 154 4.65 -3.16 10.15
N LEU A 155 3.58 -2.40 9.89
CA LEU A 155 2.28 -2.92 9.49
C LEU A 155 2.39 -3.76 8.20
N SER A 156 3.00 -3.22 7.16
CA SER A 156 3.15 -3.93 5.87
C SER A 156 4.02 -5.19 6.00
N SER A 157 5.05 -5.17 6.86
CA SER A 157 5.87 -6.35 7.14
C SER A 157 5.10 -7.41 7.92
N ALA A 158 4.27 -7.00 8.90
CA ALA A 158 3.41 -7.91 9.66
C ALA A 158 2.34 -8.56 8.77
N ILE A 159 1.76 -7.81 7.82
CA ILE A 159 0.84 -8.36 6.83
C ILE A 159 1.53 -9.44 6.00
N ALA A 160 2.74 -9.17 5.47
CA ALA A 160 3.50 -10.14 4.70
C ALA A 160 3.81 -11.40 5.52
N ALA A 161 4.23 -11.25 6.78
CA ALA A 161 4.49 -12.36 7.68
C ALA A 161 3.24 -13.21 7.98
N ASN A 162 2.06 -12.59 8.05
CA ASN A 162 0.81 -13.31 8.25
C ASN A 162 0.38 -14.03 6.96
N LEU A 163 0.51 -13.40 5.79
CA LEU A 163 0.26 -14.07 4.50
C LEU A 163 1.18 -15.27 4.28
N ALA A 164 2.46 -15.16 4.69
CA ALA A 164 3.41 -16.28 4.65
C ALA A 164 3.02 -17.46 5.55
N LYS A 165 2.11 -17.25 6.50
CA LYS A 165 1.52 -18.28 7.37
C LYS A 165 0.12 -18.74 6.89
N ASP A 166 -0.21 -18.47 5.63
CA ASP A 166 -1.47 -18.88 4.98
C ASP A 166 -2.73 -18.27 5.60
N TYR A 167 -2.63 -17.15 6.35
CA TYR A 167 -3.82 -16.42 6.76
C TYR A 167 -4.48 -15.76 5.54
N SER A 168 -5.82 -15.64 5.58
CA SER A 168 -6.54 -14.85 4.58
C SER A 168 -6.06 -13.39 4.56
N MET A 169 -6.29 -12.67 3.46
CA MET A 169 -5.92 -11.25 3.37
C MET A 169 -6.53 -10.42 4.50
N LEU A 170 -7.82 -10.62 4.77
CA LEU A 170 -8.52 -9.90 5.84
C LEU A 170 -7.95 -10.23 7.23
N ASP A 171 -7.68 -11.50 7.51
CA ASP A 171 -7.11 -11.91 8.80
C ASP A 171 -5.66 -11.45 8.94
N SER A 172 -4.89 -11.46 7.86
CA SER A 172 -3.51 -10.96 7.85
C SER A 172 -3.44 -9.49 8.21
N VAL A 173 -4.35 -8.67 7.66
CA VAL A 173 -4.44 -7.24 7.99
C VAL A 173 -4.94 -7.03 9.41
N LYS A 174 -5.99 -7.73 9.85
CA LYS A 174 -6.51 -7.62 11.23
C LYS A 174 -5.48 -7.98 12.30
N LYS A 175 -4.66 -9.02 12.04
CA LYS A 175 -3.61 -9.44 12.97
C LYS A 175 -2.40 -8.51 12.99
N ALA A 176 -2.17 -7.79 11.91
CA ALA A 176 -1.06 -6.85 11.77
C ALA A 176 -1.37 -5.49 12.41
N LYS A 177 -2.64 -5.11 12.47
CA LYS A 177 -3.14 -3.87 13.08
C LYS A 177 -3.23 -4.00 14.60
#